data_8552312f561def1b690b7943d1af5ec4
#
_entry.id   8552312f561def1b690b7943d1af5ec4
#
_cell.length_a   1.000
_cell.length_b   1.000
_cell.length_c   1.000
_cell.angle_alpha   90.00
_cell.angle_beta   90.00
_cell.angle_gamma   90.00
#
_symmetry.space_group_name_H-M   'P 1'
#
loop_
_entity.id
_entity.type
_entity.pdbx_description
1 polymer ?
#
loop_
_entity_poly.entity_id
_entity_poly.type
_entity_poly.pdbx_seq_one_letter_code
_entity_poly.pdbx_strand_id
1 'polypeptide(L)'
;MKSFIRMTLTAATAALFVACSGGESRPDSGGGSIVLGFSQIGAESEWRTANTASIQSAAPEAGITLRFSDAQQKQENQIKALRSFIAQRVNVIAFSPVVETGWETVLREAKSANIPVILTDRAVEVSDKSLYLSLIGSDFVEEGRKAGRWLLANTKDIAGDINIVELQGTVGSAPANDRKKGFAEIIAAEPRFKIIRSQTGDFTRAKGKEVMEAFLKAEGKKINVLFAHNDDMAIGAIQAIEEAGMKPGTDIIIISIDGVKGAFEAMIAGKLNVTVECSPLLGPQLMQAVKDLKAGKTLPKRIITKEGIFPMDVAAKEFPNRKY
;
A
#
# COMPACT_ATOMS: atom_id res chain seq x y z
N MET A 1 -98.90 -21.77 -0.65
CA MET A 1 -99.29 -21.42 -2.03
C MET A 1 -97.97 -21.25 -2.80
N LYS A 2 -97.62 -22.29 -3.49
CA LYS A 2 -97.60 -22.49 -4.94
C LYS A 2 -97.12 -21.25 -5.74
N SER A 3 -95.96 -21.31 -6.35
CA SER A 3 -95.84 -21.24 -7.79
C SER A 3 -94.41 -21.55 -8.25
N PHE A 4 -94.34 -22.51 -9.17
CA PHE A 4 -93.23 -22.88 -10.04
C PHE A 4 -92.92 -21.80 -11.09
N ILE A 5 -91.72 -21.71 -11.62
CA ILE A 5 -91.39 -21.51 -13.04
C ILE A 5 -89.88 -21.72 -13.26
N ARG A 6 -89.62 -22.75 -13.89
CA ARG A 6 -88.87 -23.14 -15.13
C ARG A 6 -87.53 -22.47 -15.45
N MET A 7 -86.63 -23.34 -15.47
CA MET A 7 -85.29 -23.50 -16.10
C MET A 7 -85.27 -23.12 -17.59
N THR A 8 -84.33 -22.36 -18.01
CA THR A 8 -83.78 -22.32 -19.38
C THR A 8 -82.25 -22.37 -19.35
N LEU A 9 -81.78 -23.45 -19.97
CA LEU A 9 -80.36 -23.76 -20.15
C LEU A 9 -79.89 -23.05 -21.43
N THR A 10 -78.90 -22.20 -21.32
CA THR A 10 -78.14 -21.64 -22.50
C THR A 10 -76.67 -22.03 -22.40
N ALA A 11 -76.28 -22.88 -23.32
CA ALA A 11 -74.93 -23.30 -23.53
C ALA A 11 -74.15 -22.15 -24.14
N ALA A 12 -73.08 -21.71 -23.46
CA ALA A 12 -72.10 -20.79 -24.03
C ALA A 12 -70.75 -21.49 -24.19
N THR A 13 -70.38 -21.63 -25.43
CA THR A 13 -69.08 -22.16 -25.91
C THR A 13 -67.94 -21.31 -25.46
N ALA A 14 -67.03 -21.85 -24.62
CA ALA A 14 -65.80 -21.21 -24.24
C ALA A 14 -64.74 -21.46 -25.32
N ALA A 15 -64.33 -20.39 -26.00
CA ALA A 15 -63.14 -20.40 -26.86
C ALA A 15 -61.89 -20.25 -25.99
N LEU A 16 -61.02 -21.27 -25.98
CA LEU A 16 -59.69 -21.19 -25.38
C LEU A 16 -58.81 -20.28 -26.25
N PHE A 17 -58.50 -19.09 -25.76
CA PHE A 17 -57.33 -18.34 -26.24
C PHE A 17 -56.10 -18.84 -25.49
N VAL A 18 -55.22 -19.56 -26.17
CA VAL A 18 -53.86 -19.85 -25.75
C VAL A 18 -53.07 -18.58 -26.02
N ALA A 19 -52.88 -17.77 -24.98
CA ALA A 19 -51.92 -16.68 -24.99
C ALA A 19 -50.53 -17.26 -24.77
N CYS A 20 -49.75 -17.42 -25.83
CA CYS A 20 -48.30 -17.58 -25.73
C CYS A 20 -47.73 -16.28 -25.16
N SER A 21 -47.54 -16.20 -23.85
CA SER A 21 -46.68 -15.18 -23.24
C SER A 21 -45.25 -15.54 -23.56
N GLY A 22 -44.72 -14.92 -24.62
CA GLY A 22 -43.27 -14.86 -24.83
C GLY A 22 -42.64 -14.19 -23.61
N GLY A 23 -41.98 -14.99 -22.80
CA GLY A 23 -41.14 -14.47 -21.74
C GLY A 23 -39.99 -13.70 -22.38
N GLU A 24 -40.14 -12.40 -22.48
CA GLU A 24 -38.96 -11.51 -22.59
C GLU A 24 -38.14 -11.76 -21.32
N SER A 25 -37.06 -12.53 -21.47
CA SER A 25 -35.98 -12.55 -20.52
C SER A 25 -35.41 -11.12 -20.46
N ARG A 26 -35.91 -10.35 -19.49
CA ARG A 26 -35.22 -9.13 -19.09
C ARG A 26 -33.76 -9.50 -18.82
N PRO A 27 -32.79 -8.86 -19.46
CA PRO A 27 -31.41 -9.03 -19.04
C PRO A 27 -31.39 -8.64 -17.55
N ASP A 28 -31.00 -9.60 -16.72
CA ASP A 28 -30.75 -9.38 -15.32
C ASP A 28 -29.62 -8.34 -15.24
N SER A 29 -30.01 -7.07 -15.22
CA SER A 29 -29.12 -5.98 -14.89
C SER A 29 -28.82 -6.11 -13.40
N GLY A 30 -28.00 -7.09 -13.07
CA GLY A 30 -27.43 -7.30 -11.74
C GLY A 30 -26.67 -6.08 -11.26
N GLY A 31 -27.40 -4.99 -11.00
CA GLY A 31 -26.93 -3.71 -10.49
C GLY A 31 -26.69 -3.73 -8.99
N GLY A 32 -26.26 -4.86 -8.44
CA GLY A 32 -25.76 -4.91 -7.06
C GLY A 32 -24.48 -4.09 -6.95
N SER A 33 -24.41 -3.16 -5.97
CA SER A 33 -23.18 -2.43 -5.63
C SER A 33 -22.04 -3.43 -5.47
N ILE A 34 -20.90 -3.13 -6.10
CA ILE A 34 -19.68 -3.93 -5.93
C ILE A 34 -19.22 -3.82 -4.48
N VAL A 35 -19.03 -4.95 -3.82
CA VAL A 35 -18.50 -5.00 -2.45
C VAL A 35 -17.02 -5.38 -2.50
N LEU A 36 -16.16 -4.47 -2.01
CA LEU A 36 -14.72 -4.67 -1.87
C LEU A 36 -14.39 -4.91 -0.39
N GLY A 37 -13.80 -6.07 -0.07
CA GLY A 37 -13.16 -6.30 1.21
C GLY A 37 -11.72 -5.78 1.17
N PHE A 38 -11.35 -4.86 2.05
CA PHE A 38 -10.00 -4.31 2.13
C PHE A 38 -9.41 -4.50 3.52
N SER A 39 -8.26 -5.18 3.62
CA SER A 39 -7.51 -5.28 4.87
C SER A 39 -6.25 -4.43 4.83
N GLN A 40 -6.20 -3.41 5.70
CA GLN A 40 -5.05 -2.55 5.91
C GLN A 40 -4.10 -3.16 6.94
N ILE A 41 -2.83 -2.78 6.88
CA ILE A 41 -1.79 -3.21 7.84
C ILE A 41 -2.05 -2.63 9.23
N GLY A 42 -2.24 -1.30 9.30
CA GLY A 42 -2.37 -0.54 10.53
C GLY A 42 -2.41 0.96 10.24
N ALA A 43 -1.88 1.76 11.18
CA ALA A 43 -1.72 3.21 11.07
C ALA A 43 -0.34 3.62 11.61
N GLU A 44 0.69 2.85 11.24
CA GLU A 44 2.04 2.94 11.81
C GLU A 44 2.82 4.19 11.35
N SER A 45 2.40 4.83 10.26
CA SER A 45 3.11 5.94 9.64
C SER A 45 2.14 6.96 9.02
N GLU A 46 2.65 8.17 8.75
CA GLU A 46 1.91 9.21 8.02
C GLU A 46 1.50 8.71 6.62
N TRP A 47 2.42 8.01 5.92
CA TRP A 47 2.14 7.35 4.65
C TRP A 47 0.96 6.37 4.73
N ARG A 48 0.94 5.49 5.76
CA ARG A 48 -0.11 4.48 5.92
C ARG A 48 -1.48 5.11 6.18
N THR A 49 -1.52 6.15 6.97
CA THR A 49 -2.74 6.93 7.24
C THR A 49 -3.28 7.57 5.95
N ALA A 50 -2.39 8.16 5.13
CA ALA A 50 -2.76 8.73 3.84
C ALA A 50 -3.25 7.66 2.85
N ASN A 51 -2.62 6.47 2.83
CA ASN A 51 -3.06 5.34 2.00
C ASN A 51 -4.47 4.86 2.41
N THR A 52 -4.73 4.73 3.71
CA THR A 52 -6.07 4.40 4.23
C THR A 52 -7.10 5.42 3.79
N ALA A 53 -6.81 6.71 3.97
CA ALA A 53 -7.71 7.80 3.56
C ALA A 53 -7.98 7.78 2.05
N SER A 54 -6.95 7.55 1.22
CA SER A 54 -7.10 7.43 -0.23
C SER A 54 -8.05 6.29 -0.64
N ILE A 55 -7.96 5.13 0.00
CA ILE A 55 -8.81 3.98 -0.31
C ILE A 55 -10.24 4.22 0.17
N GLN A 56 -10.40 4.76 1.38
CA GLN A 56 -11.71 5.01 1.97
C GLN A 56 -12.49 6.11 1.24
N SER A 57 -11.81 7.15 0.73
CA SER A 57 -12.46 8.21 -0.07
C SER A 57 -12.80 7.74 -1.49
N ALA A 58 -11.90 7.00 -2.15
CA ALA A 58 -12.11 6.57 -3.53
C ALA A 58 -13.24 5.54 -3.69
N ALA A 59 -13.52 4.73 -2.68
CA ALA A 59 -14.55 3.69 -2.78
C ALA A 59 -15.97 4.26 -3.01
N PRO A 60 -16.50 5.17 -2.18
CA PRO A 60 -17.82 5.76 -2.42
C PRO A 60 -17.85 6.61 -3.71
N GLU A 61 -16.79 7.35 -4.05
CA GLU A 61 -16.68 8.07 -5.32
C GLU A 61 -16.80 7.14 -6.54
N ALA A 62 -16.32 5.90 -6.40
CA ALA A 62 -16.42 4.88 -7.43
C ALA A 62 -17.76 4.12 -7.43
N GLY A 63 -18.65 4.34 -6.45
CA GLY A 63 -19.88 3.57 -6.25
C GLY A 63 -19.62 2.15 -5.71
N ILE A 64 -18.50 1.95 -5.00
CA ILE A 64 -18.08 0.66 -4.43
C ILE A 64 -18.34 0.66 -2.92
N THR A 65 -19.01 -0.39 -2.44
CA THR A 65 -19.20 -0.61 -1.00
C THR A 65 -17.93 -1.20 -0.40
N LEU A 66 -17.27 -0.46 0.49
CA LEU A 66 -16.04 -0.88 1.14
C LEU A 66 -16.33 -1.60 2.47
N ARG A 67 -15.77 -2.80 2.64
CA ARG A 67 -15.66 -3.53 3.91
C ARG A 67 -14.22 -3.41 4.37
N PHE A 68 -13.96 -2.48 5.28
CA PHE A 68 -12.62 -2.16 5.75
C PHE A 68 -12.27 -2.91 7.04
N SER A 69 -11.02 -3.39 7.16
CA SER A 69 -10.48 -4.00 8.37
C SER A 69 -9.05 -3.53 8.60
N ASP A 70 -8.76 -3.04 9.78
CA ASP A 70 -7.41 -2.69 10.24
C ASP A 70 -6.81 -3.90 10.99
N ALA A 71 -5.64 -4.33 10.59
CA ALA A 71 -4.97 -5.50 11.17
C ALA A 71 -4.08 -5.16 12.38
N GLN A 72 -3.89 -3.88 12.71
CA GLN A 72 -3.05 -3.46 13.82
C GLN A 72 -1.63 -4.05 13.74
N GLN A 73 -1.06 -4.07 12.55
CA GLN A 73 0.26 -4.62 12.20
C GLN A 73 0.43 -6.13 12.49
N LYS A 74 -0.68 -6.88 12.59
CA LYS A 74 -0.66 -8.31 12.91
C LYS A 74 -1.18 -9.13 11.72
N GLN A 75 -0.33 -10.00 11.19
CA GLN A 75 -0.68 -10.87 10.07
C GLN A 75 -1.88 -11.77 10.37
N GLU A 76 -1.98 -12.29 11.59
CA GLU A 76 -3.11 -13.13 12.00
C GLU A 76 -4.44 -12.38 11.93
N ASN A 77 -4.46 -11.07 12.18
CA ASN A 77 -5.66 -10.25 12.04
C ASN A 77 -6.03 -10.07 10.57
N GLN A 78 -5.03 -9.88 9.68
CA GLN A 78 -5.29 -9.85 8.24
C GLN A 78 -5.88 -11.18 7.72
N ILE A 79 -5.29 -12.31 8.13
CA ILE A 79 -5.82 -13.64 7.75
C ILE A 79 -7.27 -13.81 8.22
N LYS A 80 -7.59 -13.39 9.45
CA LYS A 80 -8.97 -13.40 9.96
C LYS A 80 -9.89 -12.49 9.15
N ALA A 81 -9.42 -11.29 8.76
CA ALA A 81 -10.19 -10.36 7.94
C ALA A 81 -10.47 -10.94 6.54
N LEU A 82 -9.47 -11.52 5.88
CA LEU A 82 -9.64 -12.15 4.57
C LEU A 82 -10.66 -13.30 4.63
N ARG A 83 -10.58 -14.17 5.64
CA ARG A 83 -11.57 -15.24 5.86
C ARG A 83 -12.98 -14.70 6.13
N SER A 84 -13.09 -13.59 6.88
CA SER A 84 -14.37 -12.91 7.08
C SER A 84 -14.94 -12.38 5.77
N PHE A 85 -14.10 -11.77 4.90
CA PHE A 85 -14.53 -11.32 3.57
C PHE A 85 -14.98 -12.48 2.68
N ILE A 86 -14.27 -13.62 2.73
CA ILE A 86 -14.67 -14.86 2.02
C ILE A 86 -16.04 -15.31 2.50
N ALA A 87 -16.26 -15.40 3.81
CA ALA A 87 -17.55 -15.82 4.39
C ALA A 87 -18.69 -14.86 4.03
N GLN A 88 -18.41 -13.55 3.93
CA GLN A 88 -19.36 -12.52 3.50
C GLN A 88 -19.58 -12.50 1.98
N ARG A 89 -18.86 -13.31 1.20
CA ARG A 89 -18.93 -13.38 -0.26
C ARG A 89 -18.78 -12.01 -0.94
N VAL A 90 -17.77 -11.23 -0.51
CA VAL A 90 -17.44 -9.97 -1.17
C VAL A 90 -17.07 -10.22 -2.64
N ASN A 91 -17.23 -9.22 -3.51
CA ASN A 91 -16.94 -9.38 -4.95
C ASN A 91 -15.44 -9.43 -5.25
N VAL A 92 -14.64 -8.69 -4.47
CA VAL A 92 -13.17 -8.61 -4.60
C VAL A 92 -12.58 -8.46 -3.21
N ILE A 93 -11.45 -9.09 -2.97
CA ILE A 93 -10.61 -8.84 -1.80
C ILE A 93 -9.37 -8.06 -2.25
N ALA A 94 -9.03 -7.00 -1.51
CA ALA A 94 -7.73 -6.36 -1.66
C ALA A 94 -7.07 -6.19 -0.29
N PHE A 95 -5.74 -6.21 -0.24
CA PHE A 95 -5.01 -5.99 1.00
C PHE A 95 -3.55 -5.59 0.76
N SER A 96 -2.96 -4.90 1.75
CA SER A 96 -1.52 -4.66 1.85
C SER A 96 -0.95 -5.65 2.86
N PRO A 97 -0.14 -6.64 2.47
CA PRO A 97 0.35 -7.65 3.41
C PRO A 97 1.35 -7.08 4.44
N VAL A 98 1.26 -7.50 5.70
CA VAL A 98 2.22 -7.11 6.75
C VAL A 98 3.63 -7.62 6.39
N VAL A 99 3.74 -8.89 6.01
CA VAL A 99 4.97 -9.57 5.56
C VAL A 99 4.71 -10.34 4.28
N GLU A 100 5.77 -10.81 3.61
CA GLU A 100 5.63 -11.49 2.30
C GLU A 100 5.14 -12.93 2.40
N THR A 101 5.45 -13.64 3.48
CA THR A 101 5.20 -15.08 3.64
C THR A 101 3.93 -15.42 4.42
N GLY A 102 3.48 -16.69 4.33
CA GLY A 102 2.36 -17.20 5.14
C GLY A 102 0.96 -16.97 4.55
N TRP A 103 0.85 -16.57 3.28
CA TRP A 103 -0.43 -16.22 2.65
C TRP A 103 -1.07 -17.33 1.82
N GLU A 104 -0.28 -18.36 1.45
CA GLU A 104 -0.69 -19.41 0.50
C GLU A 104 -2.08 -20.00 0.83
N THR A 105 -2.32 -20.37 2.10
CA THR A 105 -3.57 -21.02 2.53
C THR A 105 -4.78 -20.13 2.32
N VAL A 106 -4.78 -18.92 2.87
CA VAL A 106 -5.95 -18.03 2.79
C VAL A 106 -6.20 -17.53 1.36
N LEU A 107 -5.16 -17.39 0.55
CA LEU A 107 -5.31 -17.04 -0.87
C LEU A 107 -5.90 -18.21 -1.67
N ARG A 108 -5.57 -19.46 -1.35
CA ARG A 108 -6.23 -20.65 -1.92
C ARG A 108 -7.70 -20.74 -1.48
N GLU A 109 -8.02 -20.40 -0.23
CA GLU A 109 -9.40 -20.30 0.25
C GLU A 109 -10.21 -19.27 -0.56
N ALA A 110 -9.67 -18.09 -0.83
CA ALA A 110 -10.30 -17.06 -1.66
C ALA A 110 -10.50 -17.54 -3.11
N LYS A 111 -9.46 -18.16 -3.70
CA LYS A 111 -9.54 -18.74 -5.06
C LYS A 111 -10.63 -19.83 -5.15
N SER A 112 -10.71 -20.72 -4.17
CA SER A 112 -11.74 -21.79 -4.11
C SER A 112 -13.16 -21.22 -3.96
N ALA A 113 -13.29 -20.05 -3.33
CA ALA A 113 -14.56 -19.33 -3.23
C ALA A 113 -14.87 -18.48 -4.49
N ASN A 114 -14.01 -18.52 -5.52
CA ASN A 114 -14.08 -17.69 -6.73
C ASN A 114 -14.06 -16.17 -6.43
N ILE A 115 -13.35 -15.75 -5.38
CA ILE A 115 -13.18 -14.35 -5.02
C ILE A 115 -11.80 -13.88 -5.48
N PRO A 116 -11.71 -12.97 -6.47
CA PRO A 116 -10.46 -12.44 -6.95
C PRO A 116 -9.74 -11.60 -5.88
N VAL A 117 -8.41 -11.68 -5.87
CA VAL A 117 -7.55 -10.95 -4.93
C VAL A 117 -6.67 -9.96 -5.69
N ILE A 118 -6.61 -8.72 -5.20
CA ILE A 118 -5.69 -7.67 -5.64
C ILE A 118 -4.78 -7.31 -4.46
N LEU A 119 -3.47 -7.30 -4.69
CA LEU A 119 -2.51 -6.78 -3.73
C LEU A 119 -2.33 -5.28 -3.95
N THR A 120 -2.22 -4.53 -2.87
CA THR A 120 -1.84 -3.12 -2.91
C THR A 120 -0.58 -2.90 -2.11
N ASP A 121 0.24 -1.91 -2.52
CA ASP A 121 1.47 -1.55 -1.86
C ASP A 121 2.48 -2.72 -1.83
N ARG A 122 2.29 -3.71 -0.97
CA ARG A 122 3.25 -4.78 -0.70
C ARG A 122 2.95 -6.08 -1.43
N ALA A 123 4.01 -6.81 -1.80
CA ALA A 123 3.94 -8.12 -2.43
C ALA A 123 3.76 -9.25 -1.41
N VAL A 124 3.39 -10.44 -1.93
CA VAL A 124 3.43 -11.71 -1.21
C VAL A 124 4.37 -12.70 -1.90
N GLU A 125 5.03 -13.53 -1.12
CA GLU A 125 5.79 -14.67 -1.61
C GLU A 125 4.91 -15.91 -1.57
N VAL A 126 4.48 -16.36 -2.75
CA VAL A 126 3.65 -17.56 -2.94
C VAL A 126 4.16 -18.35 -4.13
N SER A 127 4.04 -19.68 -4.07
CA SER A 127 4.46 -20.58 -5.13
C SER A 127 3.58 -20.45 -6.38
N ASP A 128 2.27 -20.36 -6.20
CA ASP A 128 1.27 -20.16 -7.26
C ASP A 128 0.93 -18.69 -7.44
N LYS A 129 1.56 -18.04 -8.41
CA LYS A 129 1.30 -16.62 -8.71
C LYS A 129 -0.12 -16.34 -9.21
N SER A 130 -0.93 -17.37 -9.53
CA SER A 130 -2.35 -17.19 -9.91
C SER A 130 -3.27 -16.94 -8.71
N LEU A 131 -2.76 -17.01 -7.47
CA LEU A 131 -3.52 -16.77 -6.24
C LEU A 131 -3.91 -15.29 -6.03
N TYR A 132 -3.29 -14.39 -6.77
CA TYR A 132 -3.73 -12.99 -6.85
C TYR A 132 -3.68 -12.52 -8.31
N LEU A 133 -4.51 -11.54 -8.66
CA LEU A 133 -4.63 -11.10 -10.05
C LEU A 133 -3.61 -10.01 -10.40
N SER A 134 -3.45 -9.02 -9.53
CA SER A 134 -2.60 -7.85 -9.75
C SER A 134 -1.97 -7.39 -8.44
N LEU A 135 -0.83 -6.70 -8.56
CA LEU A 135 -0.21 -5.93 -7.48
C LEU A 135 -0.10 -4.47 -7.95
N ILE A 136 -0.70 -3.55 -7.18
CA ILE A 136 -0.72 -2.11 -7.43
C ILE A 136 0.18 -1.43 -6.41
N GLY A 137 1.18 -0.67 -6.85
CA GLY A 137 2.07 0.09 -5.95
C GLY A 137 3.45 0.36 -6.54
N SER A 138 4.38 0.76 -5.71
CA SER A 138 5.71 1.25 -6.04
C SER A 138 6.70 0.15 -6.41
N ASP A 139 7.76 0.50 -7.13
CA ASP A 139 8.93 -0.36 -7.32
C ASP A 139 9.95 -0.07 -6.21
N PHE A 140 9.88 -0.84 -5.14
CA PHE A 140 10.72 -0.63 -3.96
C PHE A 140 12.22 -0.86 -4.21
N VAL A 141 12.57 -1.75 -5.15
CA VAL A 141 13.98 -1.91 -5.55
C VAL A 141 14.48 -0.64 -6.22
N GLU A 142 13.67 -0.05 -7.11
CA GLU A 142 14.02 1.19 -7.78
C GLU A 142 14.04 2.40 -6.83
N GLU A 143 13.19 2.43 -5.80
CA GLU A 143 13.29 3.44 -4.74
C GLU A 143 14.64 3.36 -4.02
N GLY A 144 15.06 2.17 -3.59
CA GLY A 144 16.38 1.96 -3.00
C GLY A 144 17.52 2.37 -3.91
N ARG A 145 17.43 2.06 -5.21
CA ARG A 145 18.41 2.48 -6.22
C ARG A 145 18.44 4.00 -6.39
N LYS A 146 17.30 4.68 -6.40
CA LYS A 146 17.24 6.16 -6.45
C LYS A 146 17.95 6.78 -5.25
N ALA A 147 17.69 6.26 -4.04
CA ALA A 147 18.37 6.70 -2.82
C ALA A 147 19.90 6.53 -2.91
N GLY A 148 20.36 5.35 -3.35
CA GLY A 148 21.78 5.07 -3.55
C GLY A 148 22.43 5.96 -4.61
N ARG A 149 21.80 6.14 -5.78
CA ARG A 149 22.30 7.03 -6.83
C ARG A 149 22.42 8.48 -6.36
N TRP A 150 21.42 8.95 -5.61
CA TRP A 150 21.48 10.31 -5.03
C TRP A 150 22.67 10.43 -4.07
N LEU A 151 22.88 9.45 -3.19
CA LEU A 151 24.02 9.44 -2.26
C LEU A 151 25.36 9.54 -3.01
N LEU A 152 25.59 8.68 -4.00
CA LEU A 152 26.82 8.70 -4.79
C LEU A 152 27.05 10.04 -5.49
N ALA A 153 25.98 10.63 -6.03
CA ALA A 153 26.08 11.91 -6.75
C ALA A 153 26.40 13.08 -5.83
N ASN A 154 25.93 13.07 -4.59
CA ASN A 154 25.99 14.20 -3.65
C ASN A 154 27.10 14.09 -2.59
N THR A 155 27.95 13.05 -2.67
CA THR A 155 29.05 12.84 -1.73
C THR A 155 30.43 12.74 -2.40
N LYS A 156 30.52 13.14 -3.67
CA LYS A 156 31.77 13.04 -4.47
C LYS A 156 32.93 13.81 -3.84
N ASP A 157 32.64 14.95 -3.23
CA ASP A 157 33.64 15.87 -2.63
C ASP A 157 33.98 15.50 -1.17
N ILE A 158 33.33 14.47 -0.60
CA ILE A 158 33.63 13.97 0.73
C ILE A 158 34.78 12.97 0.63
N ALA A 159 35.91 13.28 1.26
CA ALA A 159 37.11 12.42 1.27
C ALA A 159 36.93 11.24 2.27
N GLY A 160 37.55 10.10 1.93
CA GLY A 160 37.64 8.94 2.81
C GLY A 160 36.39 8.05 2.78
N ASP A 161 36.29 7.20 3.80
CA ASP A 161 35.16 6.28 3.97
C ASP A 161 33.88 7.01 4.37
N ILE A 162 32.74 6.54 3.87
CA ILE A 162 31.41 7.04 4.22
C ILE A 162 30.67 5.96 4.99
N ASN A 163 30.55 6.18 6.29
CA ASN A 163 29.87 5.25 7.20
C ASN A 163 28.36 5.53 7.22
N ILE A 164 27.61 4.53 6.84
CA ILE A 164 26.15 4.57 6.72
C ILE A 164 25.53 3.78 7.87
N VAL A 165 24.54 4.34 8.52
CA VAL A 165 23.61 3.57 9.37
C VAL A 165 22.27 3.44 8.65
N GLU A 166 21.64 2.27 8.75
CA GLU A 166 20.41 1.93 8.04
C GLU A 166 19.28 1.63 9.02
N LEU A 167 18.18 2.38 8.92
CA LEU A 167 16.91 2.10 9.59
C LEU A 167 16.00 1.34 8.63
N GLN A 168 15.89 0.03 8.83
CA GLN A 168 15.02 -0.82 8.01
C GLN A 168 13.56 -0.73 8.45
N GLY A 169 12.65 -1.02 7.52
CA GLY A 169 11.24 -1.23 7.84
C GLY A 169 10.96 -2.54 8.55
N THR A 170 9.69 -2.93 8.62
CA THR A 170 9.23 -4.16 9.24
C THR A 170 9.92 -5.37 8.61
N VAL A 171 10.54 -6.19 9.44
CA VAL A 171 11.27 -7.39 9.00
C VAL A 171 10.36 -8.32 8.19
N GLY A 172 10.83 -8.77 7.04
CA GLY A 172 10.10 -9.68 6.14
C GLY A 172 9.02 -9.01 5.30
N SER A 173 8.90 -7.67 5.35
CA SER A 173 8.03 -6.94 4.43
C SER A 173 8.73 -6.65 3.10
N ALA A 174 7.99 -6.66 1.99
CA ALA A 174 8.51 -6.35 0.67
C ALA A 174 9.29 -5.02 0.60
N PRO A 175 8.77 -3.86 1.11
CA PRO A 175 9.50 -2.61 1.05
C PRO A 175 10.81 -2.63 1.86
N ALA A 176 10.87 -3.34 2.99
CA ALA A 176 12.12 -3.45 3.76
C ALA A 176 13.18 -4.26 2.99
N ASN A 177 12.79 -5.40 2.43
CA ASN A 177 13.70 -6.27 1.68
C ASN A 177 14.19 -5.60 0.38
N ASP A 178 13.28 -5.02 -0.38
CA ASP A 178 13.55 -4.51 -1.71
C ASP A 178 14.27 -3.15 -1.69
N ARG A 179 13.93 -2.22 -0.77
CA ARG A 179 14.64 -0.95 -0.57
C ARG A 179 16.09 -1.21 -0.16
N LYS A 180 16.29 -2.12 0.80
CA LYS A 180 17.63 -2.56 1.20
C LYS A 180 18.42 -3.11 0.03
N LYS A 181 17.82 -4.03 -0.76
CA LYS A 181 18.44 -4.62 -1.93
C LYS A 181 18.85 -3.56 -2.95
N GLY A 182 17.92 -2.67 -3.34
CA GLY A 182 18.17 -1.65 -4.34
C GLY A 182 19.25 -0.65 -3.92
N PHE A 183 19.27 -0.23 -2.65
CA PHE A 183 20.28 0.65 -2.11
C PHE A 183 21.66 -0.02 -2.09
N ALA A 184 21.74 -1.26 -1.58
CA ALA A 184 22.97 -2.03 -1.52
C ALA A 184 23.58 -2.30 -2.91
N GLU A 185 22.76 -2.58 -3.93
CA GLU A 185 23.21 -2.77 -5.32
C GLU A 185 23.98 -1.54 -5.83
N ILE A 186 23.53 -0.32 -5.51
CA ILE A 186 24.12 0.91 -5.99
C ILE A 186 25.41 1.25 -5.22
N ILE A 187 25.39 1.17 -3.89
CA ILE A 187 26.56 1.55 -3.09
C ILE A 187 27.70 0.56 -3.19
N ALA A 188 27.42 -0.69 -3.57
CA ALA A 188 28.46 -1.71 -3.79
C ALA A 188 29.44 -1.34 -4.91
N ALA A 189 29.11 -0.40 -5.80
CA ALA A 189 30.00 0.05 -6.86
C ALA A 189 31.21 0.83 -6.34
N GLU A 190 31.14 1.40 -5.11
CA GLU A 190 32.20 2.18 -4.51
C GLU A 190 32.53 1.68 -3.09
N PRO A 191 33.67 1.01 -2.86
CA PRO A 191 34.01 0.38 -1.58
C PRO A 191 34.12 1.33 -0.38
N ARG A 192 34.17 2.64 -0.61
CA ARG A 192 34.21 3.64 0.45
C ARG A 192 32.88 3.79 1.21
N PHE A 193 31.75 3.33 0.64
CA PHE A 193 30.47 3.33 1.31
C PHE A 193 30.30 2.06 2.14
N LYS A 194 30.17 2.23 3.46
CA LYS A 194 30.12 1.13 4.42
C LYS A 194 28.87 1.20 5.27
N ILE A 195 27.98 0.24 5.17
CA ILE A 195 26.86 0.10 6.13
C ILE A 195 27.46 -0.48 7.42
N ILE A 196 27.69 0.37 8.41
CA ILE A 196 28.29 0.00 9.68
C ILE A 196 27.29 -0.49 10.72
N ARG A 197 26.03 -0.09 10.60
CA ARG A 197 24.91 -0.55 11.42
C ARG A 197 23.65 -0.63 10.56
N SER A 198 22.83 -1.65 10.86
CA SER A 198 21.54 -1.85 10.18
C SER A 198 20.57 -2.52 11.14
N GLN A 199 19.43 -1.89 11.42
CA GLN A 199 18.42 -2.39 12.35
C GLN A 199 17.03 -1.94 11.94
N THR A 200 16.00 -2.75 12.29
CA THR A 200 14.61 -2.40 12.03
C THR A 200 14.11 -1.29 12.97
N GLY A 201 13.38 -0.34 12.41
CA GLY A 201 12.59 0.67 13.11
C GLY A 201 11.09 0.52 12.81
N ASP A 202 10.68 -0.62 12.22
CA ASP A 202 9.29 -1.04 11.99
C ASP A 202 8.41 0.01 11.28
N PHE A 203 9.03 0.90 10.48
CA PHE A 203 8.39 2.05 9.82
C PHE A 203 7.76 3.08 10.76
N THR A 204 8.05 3.02 12.06
CA THR A 204 7.47 3.93 13.05
C THR A 204 8.44 5.02 13.48
N ARG A 205 7.91 6.22 13.75
CA ARG A 205 8.69 7.37 14.23
C ARG A 205 9.38 7.08 15.56
N ALA A 206 8.66 6.47 16.51
CA ALA A 206 9.20 6.15 17.83
C ALA A 206 10.36 5.15 17.77
N LYS A 207 10.24 4.09 16.97
CA LYS A 207 11.32 3.12 16.79
C LYS A 207 12.49 3.69 16.00
N GLY A 208 12.22 4.54 15.01
CA GLY A 208 13.29 5.28 14.30
C GLY A 208 14.15 6.09 15.25
N LYS A 209 13.53 6.82 16.21
CA LYS A 209 14.24 7.54 17.27
C LYS A 209 15.05 6.60 18.15
N GLU A 210 14.42 5.58 18.75
CA GLU A 210 15.05 4.60 19.65
C GLU A 210 16.29 3.94 19.03
N VAL A 211 16.18 3.49 17.79
CA VAL A 211 17.28 2.82 17.10
C VAL A 211 18.39 3.80 16.74
N MET A 212 18.06 5.04 16.33
CA MET A 212 19.07 6.06 16.05
C MET A 212 19.83 6.49 17.31
N GLU A 213 19.17 6.60 18.47
CA GLU A 213 19.84 6.82 19.76
C GLU A 213 20.88 5.72 20.06
N ALA A 214 20.52 4.46 19.80
CA ALA A 214 21.44 3.33 19.96
C ALA A 214 22.62 3.42 18.99
N PHE A 215 22.40 3.79 17.72
CA PHE A 215 23.46 3.99 16.74
C PHE A 215 24.40 5.13 17.14
N LEU A 216 23.87 6.27 17.58
CA LEU A 216 24.65 7.41 18.05
C LEU A 216 25.49 7.07 19.27
N LYS A 217 24.93 6.29 20.22
CA LYS A 217 25.68 5.82 21.39
C LYS A 217 26.82 4.89 21.01
N ALA A 218 26.64 4.04 19.99
CA ALA A 218 27.65 3.07 19.56
C ALA A 218 28.75 3.68 18.69
N GLU A 219 28.39 4.54 17.74
CA GLU A 219 29.29 5.01 16.68
C GLU A 219 29.57 6.52 16.76
N GLY A 220 28.70 7.32 17.35
CA GLY A 220 28.85 8.75 17.53
C GLY A 220 29.13 9.49 16.23
N LYS A 221 30.17 10.35 16.25
CA LYS A 221 30.57 11.17 15.10
C LYS A 221 31.15 10.40 13.90
N LYS A 222 31.27 9.07 13.98
CA LYS A 222 31.68 8.25 12.84
C LYS A 222 30.57 8.10 11.80
N ILE A 223 29.32 8.36 12.17
CA ILE A 223 28.16 8.26 11.27
C ILE A 223 28.18 9.45 10.33
N ASN A 224 28.26 9.19 9.03
CA ASN A 224 28.19 10.22 7.97
C ASN A 224 26.81 10.30 7.33
N VAL A 225 26.12 9.14 7.21
CA VAL A 225 24.86 9.02 6.49
C VAL A 225 23.88 8.17 7.28
N LEU A 226 22.63 8.61 7.32
CA LEU A 226 21.47 7.79 7.68
C LEU A 226 20.67 7.49 6.42
N PHE A 227 20.48 6.20 6.11
CA PHE A 227 19.47 5.73 5.18
C PHE A 227 18.29 5.17 5.96
N ALA A 228 17.17 5.84 5.94
CA ALA A 228 15.91 5.38 6.55
C ALA A 228 14.96 4.89 5.47
N HIS A 229 14.41 3.69 5.64
CA HIS A 229 13.49 3.09 4.67
C HIS A 229 12.15 3.82 4.57
N ASN A 230 11.84 4.74 5.50
CA ASN A 230 10.72 5.67 5.34
C ASN A 230 10.96 6.99 6.07
N ASP A 231 10.10 7.97 5.75
CA ASP A 231 10.17 9.33 6.29
C ASP A 231 9.87 9.38 7.80
N ASP A 232 8.92 8.59 8.30
CA ASP A 232 8.59 8.59 9.73
C ASP A 232 9.77 8.16 10.60
N MET A 233 10.50 7.10 10.20
CA MET A 233 11.73 6.72 10.90
C MET A 233 12.82 7.81 10.81
N ALA A 234 12.94 8.46 9.64
CA ALA A 234 13.90 9.57 9.47
C ALA A 234 13.56 10.75 10.39
N ILE A 235 12.28 11.12 10.50
CA ILE A 235 11.80 12.19 11.38
C ILE A 235 12.07 11.83 12.87
N GLY A 236 11.86 10.59 13.25
CA GLY A 236 12.25 10.11 14.58
C GLY A 236 13.75 10.18 14.83
N ALA A 237 14.54 9.76 13.84
CA ALA A 237 16.00 9.81 13.92
C ALA A 237 16.55 11.26 13.99
N ILE A 238 15.92 12.22 13.31
CA ILE A 238 16.25 13.66 13.39
C ILE A 238 16.18 14.13 14.85
N GLN A 239 15.14 13.75 15.60
CA GLN A 239 15.02 14.10 17.02
C GLN A 239 16.18 13.53 17.85
N ALA A 240 16.54 12.27 17.63
CA ALA A 240 17.67 11.63 18.33
C ALA A 240 19.01 12.33 18.02
N ILE A 241 19.23 12.73 16.76
CA ILE A 241 20.43 13.44 16.33
C ILE A 241 20.52 14.82 17.01
N GLU A 242 19.42 15.57 17.07
CA GLU A 242 19.34 16.87 17.74
C GLU A 242 19.58 16.74 19.25
N GLU A 243 18.97 15.75 19.91
CA GLU A 243 19.15 15.47 21.34
C GLU A 243 20.61 15.07 21.69
N ALA A 244 21.31 14.46 20.73
CA ALA A 244 22.75 14.18 20.85
C ALA A 244 23.65 15.40 20.57
N GLY A 245 23.07 16.59 20.33
CA GLY A 245 23.80 17.83 20.06
C GLY A 245 24.43 17.90 18.69
N MET A 246 23.99 17.07 17.74
CA MET A 246 24.43 17.05 16.34
C MET A 246 23.39 17.73 15.44
N LYS A 247 23.81 18.15 14.26
CA LYS A 247 22.96 18.84 13.28
C LYS A 247 22.49 17.85 12.19
N PRO A 248 21.22 17.40 12.21
CA PRO A 248 20.69 16.56 11.12
C PRO A 248 20.73 17.34 9.80
N GLY A 249 20.94 16.64 8.71
CA GLY A 249 21.08 17.22 7.38
C GLY A 249 22.45 17.86 7.09
N THR A 250 23.26 18.11 8.13
CA THR A 250 24.59 18.73 8.02
C THR A 250 25.70 17.83 8.56
N ASP A 251 25.65 17.45 9.84
CA ASP A 251 26.64 16.54 10.43
C ASP A 251 26.40 15.10 9.99
N ILE A 252 25.13 14.74 9.74
CA ILE A 252 24.69 13.46 9.20
C ILE A 252 23.76 13.73 8.01
N ILE A 253 24.16 13.27 6.83
CA ILE A 253 23.30 13.28 5.64
C ILE A 253 22.15 12.30 5.87
N ILE A 254 20.91 12.75 5.63
CA ILE A 254 19.72 11.91 5.86
C ILE A 254 18.99 11.69 4.55
N ILE A 255 18.79 10.43 4.21
CA ILE A 255 18.08 9.96 3.02
C ILE A 255 16.89 9.14 3.50
N SER A 256 15.70 9.45 3.00
CA SER A 256 14.48 8.72 3.33
C SER A 256 13.63 8.40 2.10
N ILE A 257 12.52 7.72 2.32
CA ILE A 257 11.57 7.34 1.28
C ILE A 257 10.16 7.61 1.82
N ASP A 258 9.25 7.99 1.00
CA ASP A 258 7.80 8.16 1.02
C ASP A 258 7.39 9.50 0.38
N GLY A 259 7.99 10.61 0.75
CA GLY A 259 7.60 11.95 0.29
C GLY A 259 6.38 12.51 1.01
N VAL A 260 6.22 12.22 2.31
CA VAL A 260 5.13 12.77 3.15
C VAL A 260 5.40 14.23 3.52
N LYS A 261 4.36 14.96 3.90
CA LYS A 261 4.49 16.39 4.29
C LYS A 261 5.50 16.61 5.40
N GLY A 262 5.54 15.75 6.41
CA GLY A 262 6.51 15.84 7.50
C GLY A 262 7.97 15.79 7.03
N ALA A 263 8.28 15.03 5.97
CA ALA A 263 9.60 15.00 5.36
C ALA A 263 9.93 16.33 4.64
N PHE A 264 8.96 16.89 3.92
CA PHE A 264 9.14 18.20 3.27
C PHE A 264 9.35 19.31 4.30
N GLU A 265 8.63 19.30 5.43
CA GLU A 265 8.86 20.23 6.55
C GLU A 265 10.29 20.08 7.12
N ALA A 266 10.76 18.84 7.30
CA ALA A 266 12.12 18.58 7.75
C ALA A 266 13.17 19.05 6.72
N MET A 267 12.93 18.88 5.41
CA MET A 267 13.81 19.37 4.36
C MET A 267 13.84 20.90 4.32
N ILE A 268 12.70 21.59 4.42
CA ILE A 268 12.61 23.05 4.48
C ILE A 268 13.35 23.60 5.70
N ALA A 269 13.33 22.86 6.82
CA ALA A 269 14.10 23.20 8.02
C ALA A 269 15.60 22.85 7.93
N GLY A 270 16.07 22.31 6.79
CA GLY A 270 17.47 21.93 6.58
C GLY A 270 17.91 20.65 7.30
N LYS A 271 16.97 19.80 7.74
CA LYS A 271 17.22 18.62 8.59
C LYS A 271 17.15 17.28 7.87
N LEU A 272 16.62 17.23 6.65
CA LEU A 272 16.52 16.07 5.78
C LEU A 272 17.02 16.43 4.38
N ASN A 273 17.91 15.63 3.80
CA ASN A 273 18.58 16.01 2.55
C ASN A 273 17.79 15.61 1.30
N VAL A 274 17.09 14.47 1.37
CA VAL A 274 16.31 13.94 0.24
C VAL A 274 15.27 12.94 0.71
N THR A 275 14.11 12.95 0.07
CA THR A 275 13.15 11.85 0.13
C THR A 275 12.85 11.32 -1.27
N VAL A 276 12.81 9.99 -1.43
CA VAL A 276 12.33 9.31 -2.63
C VAL A 276 10.83 9.13 -2.51
N GLU A 277 10.09 9.46 -3.56
CA GLU A 277 8.63 9.31 -3.52
C GLU A 277 8.20 7.85 -3.52
N CYS A 278 7.27 7.51 -2.64
CA CYS A 278 6.43 6.33 -2.63
C CYS A 278 4.99 6.80 -2.43
N SER A 279 4.16 6.73 -3.46
CA SER A 279 2.82 7.33 -3.40
C SER A 279 1.83 6.48 -2.61
N PRO A 280 1.18 7.01 -1.55
CA PRO A 280 0.11 6.32 -0.83
C PRO A 280 -1.24 6.39 -1.54
N LEU A 281 -1.37 7.20 -2.61
CA LEU A 281 -2.63 7.52 -3.24
C LEU A 281 -3.10 6.41 -4.21
N LEU A 282 -3.22 5.18 -3.70
CA LEU A 282 -3.57 4.00 -4.48
C LEU A 282 -5.09 3.79 -4.63
N GLY A 283 -5.91 4.52 -3.89
CA GLY A 283 -7.37 4.35 -3.89
C GLY A 283 -7.99 4.41 -5.29
N PRO A 284 -7.79 5.49 -6.07
CA PRO A 284 -8.37 5.60 -7.42
C PRO A 284 -7.95 4.45 -8.36
N GLN A 285 -6.68 4.02 -8.30
CA GLN A 285 -6.16 2.92 -9.12
C GLN A 285 -6.77 1.59 -8.71
N LEU A 286 -6.92 1.33 -7.40
CA LEU A 286 -7.58 0.12 -6.88
C LEU A 286 -9.05 0.09 -7.31
N MET A 287 -9.79 1.19 -7.16
CA MET A 287 -11.20 1.24 -7.55
C MET A 287 -11.37 1.04 -9.06
N GLN A 288 -10.47 1.59 -9.87
CA GLN A 288 -10.48 1.35 -11.32
C GLN A 288 -10.24 -0.13 -11.65
N ALA A 289 -9.26 -0.77 -10.99
CA ALA A 289 -8.99 -2.20 -11.18
C ALA A 289 -10.19 -3.07 -10.78
N VAL A 290 -10.89 -2.74 -9.69
CA VAL A 290 -12.10 -3.43 -9.26
C VAL A 290 -13.23 -3.29 -10.30
N LYS A 291 -13.44 -2.09 -10.88
CA LYS A 291 -14.40 -1.86 -11.96
C LYS A 291 -14.06 -2.63 -13.22
N ASP A 292 -12.79 -2.65 -13.60
CA ASP A 292 -12.31 -3.38 -14.77
C ASP A 292 -12.54 -4.88 -14.64
N LEU A 293 -12.30 -5.47 -13.45
CA LEU A 293 -12.64 -6.87 -13.16
C LEU A 293 -14.14 -7.13 -13.30
N LYS A 294 -14.99 -6.26 -12.74
CA LYS A 294 -16.45 -6.40 -12.86
C LYS A 294 -16.92 -6.31 -14.30
N ALA A 295 -16.21 -5.55 -15.14
CA ALA A 295 -16.47 -5.45 -16.58
C ALA A 295 -15.88 -6.62 -17.41
N GLY A 296 -15.31 -7.65 -16.74
CA GLY A 296 -14.71 -8.81 -17.39
C GLY A 296 -13.34 -8.57 -18.02
N LYS A 297 -12.68 -7.44 -17.71
CA LYS A 297 -11.34 -7.14 -18.23
C LYS A 297 -10.26 -7.88 -17.45
N THR A 298 -9.18 -8.24 -18.15
CA THR A 298 -7.97 -8.80 -17.53
C THR A 298 -7.09 -7.66 -17.00
N LEU A 299 -6.64 -7.79 -15.75
CA LEU A 299 -5.69 -6.85 -15.16
C LEU A 299 -4.25 -7.23 -15.50
N PRO A 300 -3.35 -6.27 -15.73
CA PRO A 300 -1.92 -6.55 -15.77
C PRO A 300 -1.45 -7.07 -14.40
N LYS A 301 -0.49 -7.99 -14.40
CA LYS A 301 0.02 -8.60 -13.16
C LYS A 301 0.64 -7.58 -12.20
N ARG A 302 1.18 -6.50 -12.74
CA ARG A 302 1.80 -5.40 -11.99
C ARG A 302 1.33 -4.05 -12.55
N ILE A 303 0.88 -3.18 -11.66
CA ILE A 303 0.56 -1.77 -11.93
C ILE A 303 1.50 -0.94 -11.07
N ILE A 304 2.50 -0.32 -11.71
CA ILE A 304 3.53 0.45 -11.01
C ILE A 304 3.14 1.93 -10.99
N THR A 305 3.23 2.56 -9.82
CA THR A 305 3.09 4.01 -9.64
C THR A 305 4.30 4.75 -10.22
N LYS A 306 4.06 5.92 -10.81
CA LYS A 306 5.14 6.80 -11.27
C LYS A 306 5.56 7.69 -10.12
N GLU A 307 6.83 7.64 -9.75
CA GLU A 307 7.35 8.29 -8.56
C GLU A 307 8.67 8.99 -8.84
N GLY A 308 8.88 10.12 -8.15
CA GLY A 308 10.04 10.98 -8.27
C GLY A 308 11.07 10.80 -7.16
N ILE A 309 11.91 11.80 -7.05
CA ILE A 309 12.85 12.02 -5.95
C ILE A 309 12.88 13.53 -5.67
N PHE A 310 12.85 13.90 -4.41
CA PHE A 310 12.79 15.29 -3.96
C PHE A 310 13.98 15.62 -3.07
N PRO A 311 15.03 16.24 -3.62
CA PRO A 311 16.11 16.83 -2.83
C PRO A 311 15.64 18.05 -2.02
N MET A 312 16.38 18.39 -0.98
CA MET A 312 16.07 19.50 -0.06
C MET A 312 15.84 20.84 -0.78
N ASP A 313 16.61 21.13 -1.82
CA ASP A 313 16.56 22.40 -2.56
C ASP A 313 15.24 22.64 -3.31
N VAL A 314 14.51 21.59 -3.64
CA VAL A 314 13.18 21.71 -4.27
C VAL A 314 12.02 21.66 -3.27
N ALA A 315 12.29 21.36 -2.00
CA ALA A 315 11.26 21.06 -1.01
C ALA A 315 10.23 22.19 -0.83
N ALA A 316 10.70 23.42 -0.69
CA ALA A 316 9.81 24.59 -0.51
C ALA A 316 8.89 24.84 -1.71
N LYS A 317 9.36 24.52 -2.93
CA LYS A 317 8.56 24.67 -4.16
C LYS A 317 7.53 23.56 -4.28
N GLU A 318 7.90 22.33 -3.92
CA GLU A 318 7.03 21.14 -4.08
C GLU A 318 6.04 20.96 -2.92
N PHE A 319 6.33 21.51 -1.74
CA PHE A 319 5.50 21.36 -0.55
C PHE A 319 4.01 21.71 -0.76
N PRO A 320 3.65 22.84 -1.44
CA PRO A 320 2.23 23.17 -1.67
C PRO A 320 1.48 22.15 -2.50
N ASN A 321 2.19 21.33 -3.29
CA ASN A 321 1.62 20.32 -4.17
C ASN A 321 1.44 18.96 -3.47
N ARG A 322 2.00 18.78 -2.27
CA ARG A 322 1.91 17.50 -1.54
C ARG A 322 0.51 17.29 -0.99
N LYS A 323 -0.04 16.12 -1.26
CA LYS A 323 -1.41 15.73 -0.84
C LYS A 323 -1.41 14.88 0.43
N TYR A 324 -0.24 14.48 0.90
CA TYR A 324 -0.07 13.59 2.05
C TYR A 324 1.23 13.90 2.80
#